data_d4b37517b88b87cbb02d557de7f68577
#
_entry.id   d4b37517b88b87cbb02d557de7f68577
#
_cell.length_a   1.000
_cell.length_b   1.000
_cell.length_c   1.000
_cell.angle_alpha   90.00
_cell.angle_beta   90.00
_cell.angle_gamma   90.00
#
_symmetry.space_group_name_H-M   'P 1'
#
loop_
_entity.id
_entity.type
_entity.pdbx_description
1 polymer ?
#
loop_
_entity_poly.entity_id
_entity_poly.type
_entity_poly.pdbx_seq_one_letter_code
_entity_poly.pdbx_strand_id
1 'polypeptide(L)'
;DYHYFSFEVDWIIIKTDAVFYIIHGDPGENGFLAEILEKNHIPQTGCDNYVSKLTFNKKKFIEFVDNLEIPCAKQILLKKKETIDIERILETIKPPCIVKPNNGGSSIGVSKVNYIDELEKKIKIAFNEDNQVLIETFLEGQEVSVGVIDRNGKRIILPITEIISENELFDYNAKYLGESQEITPANISKQSEELIHKYIAEIYDNIELNGITRSEFIIVNQIPH
;
A
#
# COMPACT_ATOMS: atom_id res chain seq x y z
N ASP A 1 36.13 3.53 -11.53
CA ASP A 1 35.32 4.65 -12.00
C ASP A 1 34.13 4.77 -11.04
N TYR A 2 34.11 5.84 -10.26
CA TYR A 2 32.99 6.12 -9.38
C TYR A 2 31.88 6.75 -10.22
N HIS A 3 30.73 6.11 -10.28
CA HIS A 3 29.53 6.70 -10.85
C HIS A 3 28.93 7.65 -9.79
N TYR A 4 28.74 8.92 -10.14
CA TYR A 4 28.13 9.90 -9.28
C TYR A 4 26.70 10.14 -9.76
N PHE A 5 25.72 9.96 -8.88
CA PHE A 5 24.41 10.56 -9.06
C PHE A 5 24.51 12.02 -8.60
N SER A 6 24.06 12.96 -9.43
CA SER A 6 24.01 14.37 -9.08
C SER A 6 22.61 14.92 -9.38
N PHE A 7 22.11 15.73 -8.48
CA PHE A 7 20.88 16.50 -8.68
C PHE A 7 21.17 17.98 -8.40
N GLU A 8 20.41 18.83 -9.06
CA GLU A 8 20.56 20.27 -8.95
C GLU A 8 19.50 20.81 -8.02
N VAL A 9 19.94 21.50 -6.96
CA VAL A 9 19.07 22.25 -6.05
C VAL A 9 19.64 23.67 -5.99
N ASP A 10 18.87 24.67 -6.36
CA ASP A 10 19.28 26.06 -6.35
C ASP A 10 20.65 26.31 -7.03
N TRP A 11 20.87 25.67 -8.18
CA TRP A 11 22.11 25.72 -8.97
C TRP A 11 23.33 25.05 -8.32
N ILE A 12 23.12 24.27 -7.26
CA ILE A 12 24.18 23.47 -6.63
C ILE A 12 24.07 22.02 -7.12
N ILE A 13 25.18 21.49 -7.64
CA ILE A 13 25.28 20.05 -7.97
C ILE A 13 25.72 19.32 -6.71
N ILE A 14 24.83 18.43 -6.21
CA ILE A 14 25.12 17.57 -5.06
C ILE A 14 25.52 16.18 -5.57
N LYS A 15 26.71 15.75 -5.17
CA LYS A 15 27.17 14.37 -5.38
C LYS A 15 26.85 13.56 -4.15
N THR A 16 26.35 12.33 -4.35
CA THR A 16 25.98 11.45 -3.25
C THR A 16 26.46 10.01 -3.50
N ASP A 17 26.84 9.33 -2.43
CA ASP A 17 27.23 7.91 -2.44
C ASP A 17 26.07 6.98 -2.11
N ALA A 18 25.02 7.49 -1.49
CA ALA A 18 23.81 6.75 -1.14
C ALA A 18 22.62 7.71 -1.00
N VAL A 19 21.40 7.21 -1.19
CA VAL A 19 20.16 7.98 -1.06
C VAL A 19 19.26 7.36 0.00
N PHE A 20 18.93 8.17 1.02
CA PHE A 20 17.85 7.87 1.94
C PHE A 20 16.62 8.67 1.50
N TYR A 21 15.53 7.97 1.21
CA TYR A 21 14.26 8.62 0.88
C TYR A 21 13.07 7.91 1.55
N ILE A 22 12.06 8.71 1.87
CA ILE A 22 10.78 8.29 2.45
C ILE A 22 9.64 9.07 1.79
N ILE A 23 9.66 9.11 0.46
CA ILE A 23 8.67 9.82 -0.35
C ILE A 23 7.45 8.94 -0.51
N HIS A 24 6.29 9.39 -0.05
CA HIS A 24 5.02 8.72 -0.26
C HIS A 24 4.48 8.96 -1.68
N GLY A 25 3.95 7.89 -2.29
CA GLY A 25 3.40 7.95 -3.64
C GLY A 25 4.46 8.11 -4.72
N ASP A 26 4.07 8.72 -5.83
CA ASP A 26 4.96 9.06 -6.95
C ASP A 26 5.85 10.27 -6.56
N PRO A 27 7.16 10.25 -6.85
CA PRO A 27 7.95 9.22 -7.56
C PRO A 27 8.67 8.20 -6.65
N GLY A 28 8.38 8.20 -5.34
CA GLY A 28 9.12 7.39 -4.35
C GLY A 28 8.71 5.92 -4.36
N GLU A 29 7.41 5.64 -4.39
CA GLU A 29 6.88 4.28 -4.22
C GLU A 29 6.56 3.57 -5.54
N ASN A 30 6.45 4.30 -6.66
CA ASN A 30 6.08 3.74 -7.96
C ASN A 30 7.23 3.08 -8.74
N GLY A 31 8.44 3.04 -8.14
CA GLY A 31 9.65 2.47 -8.73
C GLY A 31 10.42 3.43 -9.64
N PHE A 32 9.92 4.63 -9.91
CA PHE A 32 10.60 5.59 -10.80
C PHE A 32 11.95 6.04 -10.23
N LEU A 33 11.98 6.45 -8.96
CA LEU A 33 13.22 6.86 -8.31
C LEU A 33 14.19 5.68 -8.14
N ALA A 34 13.67 4.51 -7.75
CA ALA A 34 14.46 3.29 -7.64
C ALA A 34 15.16 2.94 -8.97
N GLU A 35 14.43 3.01 -10.11
CA GLU A 35 14.98 2.76 -11.44
C GLU A 35 16.14 3.70 -11.79
N ILE A 36 16.04 4.97 -11.44
CA ILE A 36 17.09 5.97 -11.67
C ILE A 36 18.33 5.63 -10.83
N LEU A 37 18.14 5.33 -9.55
CA LEU A 37 19.22 5.04 -8.62
C LEU A 37 19.94 3.74 -9.00
N GLU A 38 19.21 2.68 -9.35
CA GLU A 38 19.76 1.41 -9.82
C GLU A 38 20.59 1.57 -11.11
N LYS A 39 20.10 2.30 -12.10
CA LYS A 39 20.83 2.58 -13.33
C LYS A 39 22.15 3.33 -13.09
N ASN A 40 22.22 4.08 -12.01
CA ASN A 40 23.42 4.81 -11.61
C ASN A 40 24.24 4.09 -10.52
N HIS A 41 23.85 2.86 -10.14
CA HIS A 41 24.51 2.06 -9.09
C HIS A 41 24.58 2.79 -7.73
N ILE A 42 23.56 3.60 -7.39
CA ILE A 42 23.49 4.35 -6.14
C ILE A 42 22.70 3.52 -5.11
N PRO A 43 23.30 3.16 -3.97
CA PRO A 43 22.60 2.51 -2.87
C PRO A 43 21.42 3.35 -2.38
N GLN A 44 20.31 2.70 -2.02
CA GLN A 44 19.10 3.37 -1.59
C GLN A 44 18.43 2.60 -0.42
N THR A 45 17.55 3.28 0.31
CA THR A 45 16.81 2.69 1.44
C THR A 45 15.44 2.11 1.05
N GLY A 46 14.96 2.40 -0.14
CA GLY A 46 13.70 1.84 -0.67
C GLY A 46 13.90 0.44 -1.25
N CYS A 47 12.80 -0.15 -1.68
CA CYS A 47 12.82 -1.38 -2.47
C CYS A 47 13.39 -1.13 -3.87
N ASP A 48 13.76 -2.21 -4.55
CA ASP A 48 14.15 -2.13 -5.95
C ASP A 48 12.96 -1.71 -6.84
N ASN A 49 13.27 -1.37 -8.09
CA ASN A 49 12.32 -0.91 -9.07
C ASN A 49 11.18 -1.93 -9.34
N TYR A 50 11.52 -3.23 -9.41
CA TYR A 50 10.53 -4.27 -9.69
C TYR A 50 9.54 -4.42 -8.53
N VAL A 51 10.04 -4.54 -7.31
CA VAL A 51 9.24 -4.68 -6.09
C VAL A 51 8.39 -3.43 -5.86
N SER A 52 8.98 -2.23 -6.02
CA SER A 52 8.25 -0.97 -5.91
C SER A 52 7.08 -0.89 -6.89
N LYS A 53 7.28 -1.23 -8.16
CA LYS A 53 6.21 -1.28 -9.18
C LYS A 53 5.13 -2.31 -8.87
N LEU A 54 5.51 -3.47 -8.35
CA LEU A 54 4.58 -4.53 -7.97
C LEU A 54 3.69 -4.09 -6.81
N THR A 55 4.30 -3.59 -5.72
CA THR A 55 3.59 -3.20 -4.50
C THR A 55 2.77 -1.92 -4.67
N PHE A 56 3.17 -1.01 -5.56
CA PHE A 56 2.41 0.20 -5.87
C PHE A 56 1.12 -0.09 -6.65
N ASN A 57 1.11 -1.15 -7.47
CA ASN A 57 -0.08 -1.61 -8.19
C ASN A 57 -0.91 -2.55 -7.31
N LYS A 58 -1.95 -2.02 -6.67
CA LYS A 58 -2.75 -2.75 -5.68
C LYS A 58 -3.33 -4.06 -6.22
N LYS A 59 -3.84 -4.05 -7.45
CA LYS A 59 -4.41 -5.27 -8.06
C LYS A 59 -3.35 -6.37 -8.22
N LYS A 60 -2.19 -6.03 -8.75
CA LYS A 60 -1.11 -6.99 -8.95
C LYS A 60 -0.56 -7.51 -7.63
N PHE A 61 -0.42 -6.63 -6.63
CA PHE A 61 0.07 -7.02 -5.32
C PHE A 61 -0.90 -7.97 -4.62
N ILE A 62 -2.20 -7.67 -4.64
CA ILE A 62 -3.20 -8.57 -4.05
C ILE A 62 -3.28 -9.91 -4.80
N GLU A 63 -3.17 -9.93 -6.15
CA GLU A 63 -3.09 -11.19 -6.89
C GLU A 63 -1.86 -12.01 -6.50
N PHE A 64 -0.73 -11.36 -6.25
CA PHE A 64 0.46 -12.01 -5.73
C PHE A 64 0.23 -12.59 -4.32
N VAL A 65 -0.37 -11.81 -3.42
CA VAL A 65 -0.67 -12.21 -2.03
C VAL A 65 -1.71 -13.33 -1.98
N ASP A 66 -2.73 -13.30 -2.84
CA ASP A 66 -3.76 -14.34 -2.97
C ASP A 66 -3.16 -15.69 -3.44
N ASN A 67 -2.16 -15.65 -4.33
CA ASN A 67 -1.42 -16.85 -4.75
C ASN A 67 -0.58 -17.48 -3.61
N LEU A 68 -0.31 -16.75 -2.54
CA LEU A 68 0.32 -17.25 -1.31
C LEU A 68 -0.73 -17.77 -0.31
N GLU A 69 -2.00 -17.86 -0.70
CA GLU A 69 -3.12 -18.26 0.16
C GLU A 69 -3.29 -17.36 1.40
N ILE A 70 -2.81 -16.10 1.34
CA ILE A 70 -3.02 -15.10 2.38
C ILE A 70 -4.39 -14.43 2.15
N PRO A 71 -5.26 -14.36 3.16
CA PRO A 71 -6.59 -13.79 3.00
C PRO A 71 -6.56 -12.34 2.52
N CYS A 72 -7.41 -12.03 1.54
CA CYS A 72 -7.54 -10.70 0.96
C CYS A 72 -9.01 -10.32 0.75
N ALA A 73 -9.31 -9.03 0.70
CA ALA A 73 -10.62 -8.56 0.30
C ALA A 73 -10.91 -8.96 -1.15
N LYS A 74 -12.16 -9.34 -1.46
CA LYS A 74 -12.57 -9.52 -2.86
C LYS A 74 -12.47 -8.20 -3.61
N GLN A 75 -12.04 -8.26 -4.87
CA GLN A 75 -11.79 -7.05 -5.63
C GLN A 75 -12.17 -7.17 -7.11
N ILE A 76 -12.58 -6.05 -7.68
CA ILE A 76 -12.86 -5.87 -9.11
C ILE A 76 -12.02 -4.68 -9.61
N LEU A 77 -11.28 -4.90 -10.71
CA LEU A 77 -10.55 -3.83 -11.40
C LEU A 77 -11.40 -3.31 -12.57
N LEU A 78 -11.58 -2.00 -12.61
CA LEU A 78 -12.18 -1.26 -13.72
C LEU A 78 -11.13 -0.43 -14.45
N LYS A 79 -11.25 -0.32 -15.77
CA LYS A 79 -10.42 0.56 -16.59
C LYS A 79 -11.25 1.73 -17.12
N LYS A 80 -10.68 2.92 -17.18
CA LYS A 80 -11.37 4.19 -17.50
C LYS A 80 -12.16 4.19 -18.81
N LYS A 81 -11.76 3.33 -19.76
CA LYS A 81 -12.42 3.22 -21.07
C LYS A 81 -13.53 2.17 -21.12
N GLU A 82 -13.71 1.39 -20.06
CA GLU A 82 -14.73 0.36 -20.00
C GLU A 82 -16.05 0.97 -19.52
N THR A 83 -17.17 0.38 -19.97
CA THR A 83 -18.49 0.73 -19.44
C THR A 83 -18.59 0.28 -17.99
N ILE A 84 -19.02 1.16 -17.09
CA ILE A 84 -19.27 0.82 -15.69
C ILE A 84 -20.58 0.05 -15.64
N ASP A 85 -20.48 -1.26 -15.44
CA ASP A 85 -21.62 -2.16 -15.28
C ASP A 85 -21.86 -2.42 -13.80
N ILE A 86 -22.78 -1.66 -13.21
CA ILE A 86 -23.08 -1.73 -11.78
C ILE A 86 -23.67 -3.08 -11.41
N GLU A 87 -24.53 -3.67 -12.24
CA GLU A 87 -25.17 -4.96 -11.96
C GLU A 87 -24.11 -6.05 -11.83
N ARG A 88 -23.18 -6.11 -12.78
CA ARG A 88 -22.05 -7.05 -12.75
C ARG A 88 -21.14 -6.85 -11.53
N ILE A 89 -20.90 -5.60 -11.10
CA ILE A 89 -20.12 -5.32 -9.90
C ILE A 89 -20.83 -5.91 -8.68
N LEU A 90 -22.14 -5.69 -8.57
CA LEU A 90 -22.95 -6.13 -7.43
C LEU A 90 -23.12 -7.66 -7.33
N GLU A 91 -22.90 -8.40 -8.40
CA GLU A 91 -22.83 -9.86 -8.35
C GLU A 91 -21.66 -10.34 -7.46
N THR A 92 -20.56 -9.59 -7.41
CA THR A 92 -19.34 -9.98 -6.69
C THR A 92 -19.16 -9.18 -5.39
N ILE A 93 -19.38 -7.85 -5.45
CA ILE A 93 -19.14 -6.92 -4.34
C ILE A 93 -20.37 -6.06 -4.12
N LYS A 94 -20.88 -6.11 -2.90
CA LYS A 94 -22.01 -5.28 -2.45
C LYS A 94 -21.55 -4.25 -1.44
N PRO A 95 -22.15 -3.06 -1.38
CA PRO A 95 -21.93 -2.14 -0.26
C PRO A 95 -22.19 -2.77 1.12
N PRO A 96 -21.41 -2.41 2.16
CA PRO A 96 -20.35 -1.43 2.08
C PRO A 96 -19.11 -1.95 1.33
N CYS A 97 -18.52 -1.08 0.50
CA CYS A 97 -17.32 -1.41 -0.26
C CYS A 97 -16.39 -0.18 -0.33
N ILE A 98 -15.13 -0.44 -0.70
CA ILE A 98 -14.12 0.61 -0.93
C ILE A 98 -13.92 0.79 -2.43
N VAL A 99 -13.91 2.03 -2.86
CA VAL A 99 -13.53 2.44 -4.23
C VAL A 99 -12.25 3.26 -4.14
N LYS A 100 -11.22 2.87 -4.87
CA LYS A 100 -9.90 3.54 -4.81
C LYS A 100 -9.15 3.48 -6.15
N PRO A 101 -8.23 4.41 -6.43
CA PRO A 101 -7.28 4.29 -7.52
C PRO A 101 -6.44 3.02 -7.36
N ASN A 102 -6.15 2.33 -8.47
CA ASN A 102 -5.32 1.12 -8.43
C ASN A 102 -3.84 1.46 -8.13
N ASN A 103 -3.34 2.56 -8.69
CA ASN A 103 -2.02 3.10 -8.41
C ASN A 103 -2.19 4.43 -7.65
N GLY A 104 -1.45 4.61 -6.57
CA GLY A 104 -1.53 5.82 -5.76
C GLY A 104 -1.32 5.55 -4.28
N GLY A 105 -1.10 6.63 -3.55
CA GLY A 105 -0.82 6.63 -2.11
C GLY A 105 -1.68 7.64 -1.34
N SER A 106 -1.39 7.80 -0.06
CA SER A 106 -1.96 8.83 0.84
C SER A 106 -3.49 8.90 0.88
N SER A 107 -4.17 7.80 0.56
CA SER A 107 -5.65 7.70 0.51
C SER A 107 -6.34 8.70 -0.45
N ILE A 108 -5.61 9.30 -1.41
CA ILE A 108 -6.19 10.20 -2.40
C ILE A 108 -7.10 9.41 -3.33
N GLY A 109 -8.32 9.90 -3.53
CA GLY A 109 -9.33 9.24 -4.37
C GLY A 109 -9.98 8.00 -3.77
N VAL A 110 -9.68 7.65 -2.52
CA VAL A 110 -10.31 6.54 -1.78
C VAL A 110 -11.68 6.98 -1.24
N SER A 111 -12.66 6.12 -1.36
CA SER A 111 -14.01 6.34 -0.83
C SER A 111 -14.62 5.06 -0.30
N LYS A 112 -15.25 5.12 0.86
CA LYS A 112 -16.21 4.11 1.31
C LYS A 112 -17.56 4.39 0.66
N VAL A 113 -18.18 3.36 0.15
CA VAL A 113 -19.51 3.39 -0.48
C VAL A 113 -20.44 2.59 0.40
N ASN A 114 -21.38 3.24 1.03
CA ASN A 114 -22.36 2.59 1.90
C ASN A 114 -23.63 2.21 1.15
N TYR A 115 -23.96 2.91 0.06
CA TYR A 115 -25.19 2.72 -0.71
C TYR A 115 -24.90 2.58 -2.21
N ILE A 116 -25.70 1.79 -2.91
CA ILE A 116 -25.51 1.47 -4.34
C ILE A 116 -25.56 2.71 -5.23
N ASP A 117 -26.43 3.66 -4.91
CA ASP A 117 -26.61 4.90 -5.67
C ASP A 117 -25.38 5.84 -5.63
N GLU A 118 -24.47 5.65 -4.68
CA GLU A 118 -23.21 6.39 -4.60
C GLU A 118 -22.12 5.79 -5.48
N LEU A 119 -22.19 4.49 -5.81
CA LEU A 119 -21.10 3.69 -6.36
C LEU A 119 -20.52 4.30 -7.65
N GLU A 120 -21.38 4.59 -8.62
CA GLU A 120 -20.94 5.15 -9.91
C GLU A 120 -20.24 6.51 -9.76
N LYS A 121 -20.75 7.36 -8.86
CA LYS A 121 -20.15 8.67 -8.56
C LYS A 121 -18.75 8.51 -7.97
N LYS A 122 -18.58 7.59 -7.03
CA LYS A 122 -17.28 7.34 -6.37
C LYS A 122 -16.26 6.71 -7.33
N ILE A 123 -16.70 5.82 -8.22
CA ILE A 123 -15.86 5.29 -9.30
C ILE A 123 -15.35 6.42 -10.20
N LYS A 124 -16.22 7.36 -10.61
CA LYS A 124 -15.83 8.51 -11.43
C LYS A 124 -14.82 9.42 -10.72
N ILE A 125 -14.96 9.61 -9.42
CA ILE A 125 -14.00 10.39 -8.61
C ILE A 125 -12.63 9.69 -8.62
N ALA A 126 -12.58 8.39 -8.35
CA ALA A 126 -11.33 7.63 -8.36
C ALA A 126 -10.66 7.62 -9.75
N PHE A 127 -11.42 7.66 -10.84
CA PHE A 127 -10.90 7.80 -12.20
C PHE A 127 -10.28 9.17 -12.51
N ASN A 128 -10.43 10.17 -11.66
CA ASN A 128 -9.67 11.41 -11.82
C ASN A 128 -8.20 11.24 -11.41
N GLU A 129 -7.92 10.30 -10.51
CA GLU A 129 -6.59 10.05 -9.97
C GLU A 129 -5.81 8.97 -10.75
N ASP A 130 -6.52 7.97 -11.32
CA ASP A 130 -5.89 6.88 -12.07
C ASP A 130 -6.79 6.42 -13.23
N ASN A 131 -6.18 5.80 -14.24
CA ASN A 131 -6.90 5.15 -15.34
C ASN A 131 -7.45 3.75 -14.96
N GLN A 132 -7.13 3.28 -13.78
CA GLN A 132 -7.57 2.02 -13.19
C GLN A 132 -8.15 2.25 -11.80
N VAL A 133 -9.34 1.74 -11.55
CA VAL A 133 -10.04 1.85 -10.27
C VAL A 133 -10.30 0.46 -9.71
N LEU A 134 -9.99 0.29 -8.45
CA LEU A 134 -10.22 -0.93 -7.70
C LEU A 134 -11.46 -0.75 -6.82
N ILE A 135 -12.35 -1.74 -6.86
CA ILE A 135 -13.49 -1.86 -5.95
C ILE A 135 -13.21 -3.06 -5.07
N GLU A 136 -13.28 -2.89 -3.76
CA GLU A 136 -13.01 -3.95 -2.78
C GLU A 136 -14.15 -4.11 -1.79
N THR A 137 -14.36 -5.34 -1.33
CA THR A 137 -15.24 -5.57 -0.18
C THR A 137 -14.70 -4.80 1.03
N PHE A 138 -15.55 -4.03 1.70
CA PHE A 138 -15.17 -3.40 2.97
C PHE A 138 -14.96 -4.47 4.04
N LEU A 139 -13.78 -4.46 4.64
CA LEU A 139 -13.45 -5.32 5.77
C LEU A 139 -13.68 -4.53 7.06
N GLU A 140 -14.65 -4.97 7.86
CA GLU A 140 -14.89 -4.39 9.18
C GLU A 140 -14.02 -5.11 10.20
N GLY A 141 -12.96 -4.44 10.68
CA GLY A 141 -11.97 -5.03 11.54
C GLY A 141 -11.03 -4.02 12.17
N GLN A 142 -10.04 -4.54 12.87
CA GLN A 142 -9.00 -3.76 13.53
C GLN A 142 -7.86 -3.49 12.52
N GLU A 143 -7.56 -2.22 12.27
CA GLU A 143 -6.48 -1.82 11.36
C GLU A 143 -5.14 -1.82 12.10
N VAL A 144 -4.13 -2.45 11.51
CA VAL A 144 -2.77 -2.49 12.04
C VAL A 144 -1.74 -2.25 10.94
N SER A 145 -0.60 -1.71 11.35
CA SER A 145 0.54 -1.41 10.49
C SER A 145 1.80 -2.06 11.06
N VAL A 146 2.64 -2.60 10.18
CA VAL A 146 3.88 -3.27 10.53
C VAL A 146 5.02 -2.76 9.69
N GLY A 147 6.02 -2.18 10.32
CA GLY A 147 7.28 -1.81 9.69
C GLY A 147 8.22 -3.01 9.59
N VAL A 148 8.97 -3.09 8.49
CA VAL A 148 10.01 -4.09 8.31
C VAL A 148 11.27 -3.43 7.78
N ILE A 149 12.41 -3.84 8.31
CA ILE A 149 13.72 -3.34 7.91
C ILE A 149 14.58 -4.53 7.56
N ASP A 150 15.21 -4.50 6.37
CA ASP A 150 16.33 -5.40 6.08
C ASP A 150 17.63 -4.72 6.48
N ARG A 151 18.39 -5.39 7.32
CA ARG A 151 19.71 -4.93 7.76
C ARG A 151 20.72 -6.06 7.66
N ASN A 152 21.68 -5.90 6.75
CA ASN A 152 22.74 -6.89 6.52
C ASN A 152 22.20 -8.30 6.19
N GLY A 153 21.17 -8.37 5.36
CA GLY A 153 20.49 -9.62 5.00
C GLY A 153 19.69 -10.25 6.14
N LYS A 154 19.45 -9.50 7.22
CA LYS A 154 18.60 -9.92 8.32
C LYS A 154 17.33 -9.07 8.35
N ARG A 155 16.20 -9.72 8.16
CA ARG A 155 14.88 -9.12 8.31
C ARG A 155 14.58 -8.84 9.78
N ILE A 156 14.15 -7.63 10.07
CA ILE A 156 13.70 -7.18 11.39
C ILE A 156 12.26 -6.70 11.24
N ILE A 157 11.33 -7.45 11.78
CA ILE A 157 9.91 -7.05 11.87
C ILE A 157 9.78 -6.19 13.12
N LEU A 158 9.29 -4.97 12.94
CA LEU A 158 9.08 -4.02 14.03
C LEU A 158 7.80 -4.35 14.81
N PRO A 159 7.62 -3.82 16.03
CA PRO A 159 6.38 -3.98 16.77
C PRO A 159 5.18 -3.53 15.93
N ILE A 160 4.10 -4.29 15.99
CA ILE A 160 2.85 -3.98 15.29
C ILE A 160 2.21 -2.74 15.94
N THR A 161 1.74 -1.82 15.13
CA THR A 161 1.03 -0.61 15.55
C THR A 161 -0.45 -0.72 15.19
N GLU A 162 -1.33 -0.54 16.15
CA GLU A 162 -2.77 -0.42 15.93
C GLU A 162 -3.09 1.01 15.50
N ILE A 163 -3.95 1.14 14.49
CA ILE A 163 -4.43 2.40 13.97
C ILE A 163 -5.90 2.55 14.32
N ILE A 164 -6.22 3.51 15.17
CA ILE A 164 -7.58 3.85 15.57
C ILE A 164 -7.92 5.19 14.94
N SER A 165 -8.77 5.18 13.92
CA SER A 165 -9.27 6.39 13.27
C SER A 165 -10.62 6.77 13.87
N GLU A 166 -10.83 8.06 14.15
CA GLU A 166 -12.15 8.59 14.51
C GLU A 166 -13.10 8.62 13.30
N ASN A 167 -12.53 8.57 12.10
CA ASN A 167 -13.26 8.52 10.85
C ASN A 167 -13.51 7.08 10.39
N GLU A 168 -14.55 6.86 9.59
CA GLU A 168 -14.88 5.54 9.01
C GLU A 168 -13.76 4.93 8.15
N LEU A 169 -12.80 5.73 7.71
CA LEU A 169 -11.60 5.33 6.97
C LEU A 169 -10.38 6.05 7.53
N PHE A 170 -9.23 5.39 7.51
CA PHE A 170 -7.94 6.02 7.72
C PHE A 170 -7.57 6.83 6.48
N ASP A 171 -8.29 7.94 6.27
CA ASP A 171 -8.16 8.83 5.13
C ASP A 171 -6.98 9.81 5.28
N TYR A 172 -6.86 10.75 4.34
CA TYR A 172 -5.80 11.75 4.35
C TYR A 172 -5.81 12.61 5.63
N ASN A 173 -6.99 12.99 6.11
CA ASN A 173 -7.12 13.81 7.33
C ASN A 173 -6.70 13.03 8.57
N ALA A 174 -7.11 11.77 8.68
CA ALA A 174 -6.69 10.88 9.76
C ALA A 174 -5.16 10.67 9.76
N LYS A 175 -4.55 10.55 8.56
CA LYS A 175 -3.10 10.34 8.42
C LYS A 175 -2.23 11.56 8.76
N TYR A 176 -2.70 12.76 8.44
CA TYR A 176 -1.84 13.95 8.46
C TYR A 176 -2.34 15.09 9.35
N LEU A 177 -3.61 15.06 9.81
CA LEU A 177 -4.19 16.13 10.64
C LEU A 177 -4.41 15.69 12.10
N GLY A 178 -3.93 14.52 12.51
CA GLY A 178 -3.98 14.06 13.89
C GLY A 178 -5.37 13.51 14.31
N GLU A 179 -6.19 13.10 13.36
CA GLU A 179 -7.51 12.50 13.60
C GLU A 179 -7.42 10.96 13.79
N SER A 180 -6.24 10.47 14.16
CA SER A 180 -6.01 9.06 14.46
C SER A 180 -5.14 8.88 15.68
N GLN A 181 -5.31 7.76 16.35
CA GLN A 181 -4.50 7.31 17.47
C GLN A 181 -3.68 6.09 17.03
N GLU A 182 -2.38 6.13 17.24
CA GLU A 182 -1.48 5.02 16.93
C GLU A 182 -0.96 4.41 18.25
N ILE A 183 -1.22 3.12 18.46
CA ILE A 183 -0.86 2.41 19.69
C ILE A 183 0.17 1.33 19.35
N THR A 184 1.38 1.48 19.91
CA THR A 184 2.46 0.50 19.74
C THR A 184 2.97 0.03 21.10
N PRO A 185 3.04 -1.29 21.39
CA PRO A 185 2.55 -2.39 20.53
C PRO A 185 1.02 -2.42 20.45
N ALA A 186 0.48 -2.96 19.36
CA ALA A 186 -0.94 -3.11 19.12
C ALA A 186 -1.61 -4.03 20.14
N ASN A 187 -2.84 -3.71 20.53
CA ASN A 187 -3.63 -4.57 21.40
C ASN A 187 -4.40 -5.63 20.58
N ILE A 188 -3.70 -6.62 20.09
CA ILE A 188 -4.21 -7.71 19.26
C ILE A 188 -4.02 -9.07 19.92
N SER A 189 -4.75 -10.09 19.43
CA SER A 189 -4.55 -11.46 19.93
C SER A 189 -3.18 -12.01 19.51
N LYS A 190 -2.62 -12.90 20.31
CA LYS A 190 -1.37 -13.57 19.98
C LYS A 190 -1.47 -14.36 18.67
N GLN A 191 -2.63 -14.94 18.39
CA GLN A 191 -2.91 -15.62 17.12
C GLN A 191 -2.79 -14.65 15.92
N SER A 192 -3.37 -13.47 16.02
CA SER A 192 -3.28 -12.45 14.95
C SER A 192 -1.83 -11.98 14.76
N GLU A 193 -1.09 -11.76 15.85
CA GLU A 193 0.33 -11.39 15.79
C GLU A 193 1.17 -12.46 15.08
N GLU A 194 1.03 -13.73 15.46
CA GLU A 194 1.74 -14.84 14.84
C GLU A 194 1.40 -14.99 13.34
N LEU A 195 0.13 -14.80 12.95
CA LEU A 195 -0.29 -14.83 11.56
C LEU A 195 0.30 -13.67 10.76
N ILE A 196 0.30 -12.45 11.29
CA ILE A 196 0.90 -11.29 10.63
C ILE A 196 2.39 -11.54 10.38
N HIS A 197 3.12 -12.01 11.39
CA HIS A 197 4.54 -12.33 11.25
C HIS A 197 4.79 -13.41 10.19
N LYS A 198 3.95 -14.44 10.15
CA LYS A 198 4.00 -15.49 9.12
C LYS A 198 3.76 -14.91 7.73
N TYR A 199 2.69 -14.13 7.53
CA TYR A 199 2.34 -13.54 6.23
C TYR A 199 3.43 -12.58 5.73
N ILE A 200 3.97 -11.74 6.61
CA ILE A 200 5.11 -10.89 6.27
C ILE A 200 6.30 -11.72 5.80
N ALA A 201 6.66 -12.79 6.53
CA ALA A 201 7.76 -13.66 6.13
C ALA A 201 7.51 -14.27 4.74
N GLU A 202 6.33 -14.80 4.49
CA GLU A 202 5.95 -15.40 3.19
C GLU A 202 6.00 -14.38 2.05
N ILE A 203 5.44 -13.17 2.25
CA ILE A 203 5.48 -12.11 1.23
C ILE A 203 6.94 -11.75 0.90
N TYR A 204 7.74 -11.47 1.92
CA TYR A 204 9.11 -10.98 1.74
C TYR A 204 10.04 -12.02 1.11
N ASP A 205 9.85 -13.30 1.46
CA ASP A 205 10.66 -14.38 0.90
C ASP A 205 10.34 -14.64 -0.58
N ASN A 206 9.10 -14.36 -1.02
CA ASN A 206 8.66 -14.63 -2.39
C ASN A 206 8.90 -13.49 -3.38
N ILE A 207 9.09 -12.25 -2.92
CA ILE A 207 9.41 -11.10 -3.80
C ILE A 207 10.78 -10.49 -3.54
N GLU A 208 11.63 -11.15 -2.71
CA GLU A 208 12.95 -10.65 -2.33
C GLU A 208 12.91 -9.19 -1.82
N LEU A 209 11.85 -8.87 -1.05
CA LEU A 209 11.60 -7.54 -0.57
C LEU A 209 12.70 -7.10 0.39
N ASN A 210 13.29 -5.94 0.12
CA ASN A 210 14.41 -5.38 0.88
C ASN A 210 14.14 -3.92 1.27
N GLY A 211 15.09 -3.31 1.96
CA GLY A 211 15.00 -1.91 2.38
C GLY A 211 14.10 -1.69 3.59
N ILE A 212 13.43 -0.54 3.60
CA ILE A 212 12.47 -0.12 4.64
C ILE A 212 11.08 -0.16 4.05
N THR A 213 10.20 -0.94 4.65
CA THR A 213 8.83 -1.11 4.14
C THR A 213 7.81 -1.06 5.27
N ARG A 214 6.55 -0.89 4.89
CA ARG A 214 5.40 -0.95 5.79
C ARG A 214 4.28 -1.75 5.14
N SER A 215 3.70 -2.67 5.89
CA SER A 215 2.52 -3.45 5.49
C SER A 215 1.33 -3.10 6.40
N GLU A 216 0.15 -3.01 5.83
CA GLU A 216 -1.10 -2.74 6.55
C GLU A 216 -2.01 -3.97 6.45
N PHE A 217 -2.68 -4.30 7.56
CA PHE A 217 -3.63 -5.41 7.65
C PHE A 217 -4.92 -4.96 8.32
N ILE A 218 -6.04 -5.55 7.90
CA ILE A 218 -7.31 -5.48 8.62
C ILE A 218 -7.57 -6.84 9.28
N ILE A 219 -7.63 -6.87 10.60
CA ILE A 219 -7.89 -8.09 11.35
C ILE A 219 -9.40 -8.28 11.50
N VAL A 220 -9.95 -9.31 10.83
CA VAL A 220 -11.35 -9.69 10.91
C VAL A 220 -11.45 -11.06 11.60
N ASN A 221 -12.18 -11.16 12.71
CA ASN A 221 -12.31 -12.41 13.47
C ASN A 221 -10.96 -13.08 13.78
N GLN A 222 -9.97 -12.29 14.19
CA GLN A 222 -8.60 -12.70 14.50
C GLN A 222 -7.74 -13.13 13.29
N ILE A 223 -8.25 -13.01 12.08
CA ILE A 223 -7.53 -13.35 10.84
C ILE A 223 -7.12 -12.04 10.15
N PRO A 224 -5.82 -11.79 9.94
CA PRO A 224 -5.32 -10.65 9.15
C PRO A 224 -5.60 -10.84 7.65
N HIS A 225 -6.01 -9.75 7.00
CA HIS A 225 -6.27 -9.67 5.57
C HIS A 225 -5.42 -8.58 4.95
#